data_4a1385a77569d6b9f2e3fa2ef4b61e12
#
_entry.id   4a1385a77569d6b9f2e3fa2ef4b61e12
#
_cell.length_a   1.000
_cell.length_b   1.000
_cell.length_c   1.000
_cell.angle_alpha   90.00
_cell.angle_beta   90.00
_cell.angle_gamma   90.00
#
_symmetry.space_group_name_H-M   'P 1'
#
loop_
_entity.id
_entity.type
_entity.pdbx_description
1 polymer ?
#
loop_
_entity_poly.entity_id
_entity_poly.type
_entity_poly.pdbx_seq_one_letter_code
_entity_poly.pdbx_strand_id
1 'polypeptide(L)'
;MLELNGIDKSYGTRKVLDGVTFTVGDGRMTGFVGGNGAGKTTTMRIILGVLSSDAGTVTLQGSPITAADRRRFGYMPEERGLYPKMKVLEQIIYFARLHGWKADAAKKNATELLERLGLGERLNDTVESLSLGNQQRAQIAAALVHRPEVLVLDEPFSGLDPIAVETVQSVLTDYAAGGAPVLFSSHQLDIVERLCDDLVIIAGGQIRASGSRDELREAHGSTRYELLLNGDAGWLREQPGISVIDFDGGYAVFEADSAEARQQVLRAAVAHGDVVSFGRERTTLAEIFKEVVR
;
A
#
# COMPACT_ATOMS: atom_id res chain seq x y z
N MET A 1 -2.95 -7.30 -15.41
CA MET A 1 -3.13 -7.90 -14.06
C MET A 1 -1.99 -8.86 -13.80
N LEU A 2 -1.34 -8.75 -12.64
CA LEU A 2 -0.31 -9.67 -12.13
C LEU A 2 -0.97 -10.62 -11.12
N GLU A 3 -0.72 -11.93 -11.24
CA GLU A 3 -1.36 -12.94 -10.39
C GLU A 3 -0.33 -13.91 -9.83
N LEU A 4 -0.48 -14.24 -8.55
CA LEU A 4 0.28 -15.27 -7.86
C LEU A 4 -0.70 -16.40 -7.48
N ASN A 5 -0.38 -17.62 -7.81
CA ASN A 5 -1.21 -18.78 -7.53
C ASN A 5 -0.43 -19.88 -6.81
N GLY A 6 -0.78 -20.12 -5.54
CA GLY A 6 -0.27 -21.22 -4.73
C GLY A 6 1.24 -21.19 -4.55
N ILE A 7 1.84 -20.02 -4.33
CA ILE A 7 3.30 -19.88 -4.18
C ILE A 7 3.76 -20.47 -2.85
N ASP A 8 4.61 -21.46 -2.94
CA ASP A 8 5.31 -22.06 -1.80
C ASP A 8 6.80 -21.71 -1.84
N LYS A 9 7.38 -21.49 -0.64
CA LYS A 9 8.82 -21.31 -0.47
C LYS A 9 9.30 -21.77 0.89
N SER A 10 10.35 -22.61 0.88
CA SER A 10 11.01 -23.06 2.09
C SER A 10 12.52 -22.81 2.04
N TYR A 11 13.14 -22.61 3.19
CA TYR A 11 14.58 -22.58 3.41
C TYR A 11 14.95 -23.66 4.43
N GLY A 12 15.49 -24.75 3.94
CA GLY A 12 15.68 -25.94 4.75
C GLY A 12 14.34 -26.47 5.25
N THR A 13 14.18 -26.57 6.57
CA THR A 13 12.93 -27.03 7.21
C THR A 13 11.91 -25.91 7.45
N ARG A 14 12.29 -24.65 7.25
CA ARG A 14 11.41 -23.49 7.51
C ARG A 14 10.61 -23.13 6.27
N LYS A 15 9.30 -23.35 6.32
CA LYS A 15 8.36 -22.83 5.30
C LYS A 15 8.17 -21.34 5.52
N VAL A 16 8.48 -20.51 4.50
CA VAL A 16 8.40 -19.05 4.54
C VAL A 16 7.18 -18.55 3.79
N LEU A 17 6.79 -19.23 2.71
CA LEU A 17 5.54 -18.99 2.01
C LEU A 17 4.77 -20.30 1.90
N ASP A 18 3.47 -20.24 2.17
CA ASP A 18 2.57 -21.38 2.23
C ASP A 18 1.29 -21.07 1.43
N GLY A 19 1.28 -21.51 0.16
CA GLY A 19 0.14 -21.38 -0.75
C GLY A 19 -0.25 -19.92 -1.06
N VAL A 20 0.71 -18.98 -1.11
CA VAL A 20 0.43 -17.56 -1.32
C VAL A 20 -0.27 -17.32 -2.65
N THR A 21 -1.49 -16.78 -2.58
CA THR A 21 -2.36 -16.51 -3.74
C THR A 21 -2.99 -15.13 -3.60
N PHE A 22 -2.74 -14.24 -4.57
CA PHE A 22 -3.37 -12.92 -4.67
C PHE A 22 -3.17 -12.32 -6.06
N THR A 23 -3.85 -11.19 -6.31
CA THR A 23 -3.77 -10.45 -7.57
C THR A 23 -3.37 -9.01 -7.34
N VAL A 24 -2.70 -8.41 -8.34
CA VAL A 24 -2.40 -6.97 -8.42
C VAL A 24 -3.07 -6.45 -9.70
N GLY A 25 -4.09 -5.60 -9.52
CA GLY A 25 -4.91 -5.09 -10.61
C GLY A 25 -4.17 -4.11 -11.50
N ASP A 26 -4.50 -4.10 -12.80
CA ASP A 26 -4.00 -3.07 -13.73
C ASP A 26 -4.52 -1.69 -13.31
N GLY A 27 -3.66 -0.70 -13.35
CA GLY A 27 -4.03 0.66 -12.99
C GLY A 27 -4.30 0.89 -11.50
N ARG A 28 -3.96 -0.07 -10.65
CA ARG A 28 -4.26 -0.03 -9.22
C ARG A 28 -2.99 -0.07 -8.37
N MET A 29 -3.06 0.58 -7.23
CA MET A 29 -2.05 0.52 -6.19
C MET A 29 -2.45 -0.52 -5.14
N THR A 30 -1.67 -1.60 -5.05
CA THR A 30 -1.90 -2.70 -4.09
C THR A 30 -0.87 -2.63 -2.97
N GLY A 31 -1.34 -2.43 -1.74
CA GLY A 31 -0.52 -2.49 -0.53
C GLY A 31 -0.31 -3.92 -0.05
N PHE A 32 0.92 -4.34 0.11
CA PHE A 32 1.30 -5.65 0.63
C PHE A 32 1.78 -5.52 2.08
N VAL A 33 0.91 -5.86 3.01
CA VAL A 33 1.07 -5.56 4.43
C VAL A 33 1.34 -6.82 5.23
N GLY A 34 2.24 -6.73 6.19
CA GLY A 34 2.56 -7.84 7.08
C GLY A 34 3.71 -7.50 8.02
N GLY A 35 3.82 -8.21 9.12
CA GLY A 35 4.93 -8.05 10.06
C GLY A 35 6.29 -8.41 9.46
N ASN A 36 7.36 -8.11 10.19
CA ASN A 36 8.70 -8.51 9.78
C ASN A 36 8.80 -10.05 9.72
N GLY A 37 9.40 -10.55 8.63
CA GLY A 37 9.51 -12.00 8.40
C GLY A 37 8.21 -12.69 7.94
N ALA A 38 7.13 -11.95 7.65
CA ALA A 38 5.87 -12.52 7.16
C ALA A 38 5.96 -13.11 5.75
N GLY A 39 7.01 -12.78 4.97
CA GLY A 39 7.22 -13.29 3.61
C GLY A 39 7.14 -12.23 2.50
N LYS A 40 6.94 -10.94 2.82
CA LYS A 40 6.77 -9.86 1.82
C LYS A 40 7.92 -9.80 0.80
N THR A 41 9.14 -9.55 1.27
CA THR A 41 10.33 -9.47 0.41
C THR A 41 10.61 -10.76 -0.35
N THR A 42 10.35 -11.93 0.27
CA THR A 42 10.47 -13.24 -0.41
C THR A 42 9.49 -13.35 -1.58
N THR A 43 8.24 -12.95 -1.38
CA THR A 43 7.20 -12.93 -2.42
C THR A 43 7.59 -11.99 -3.56
N MET A 44 8.03 -10.76 -3.25
CA MET A 44 8.47 -9.79 -4.25
C MET A 44 9.67 -10.30 -5.07
N ARG A 45 10.65 -10.94 -4.42
CA ARG A 45 11.80 -11.55 -5.11
C ARG A 45 11.39 -12.71 -6.03
N ILE A 46 10.32 -13.45 -5.70
CA ILE A 46 9.77 -14.49 -6.58
C ILE A 46 9.08 -13.86 -7.80
N ILE A 47 8.28 -12.81 -7.62
CA ILE A 47 7.69 -12.06 -8.74
C ILE A 47 8.77 -11.61 -9.72
N LEU A 48 9.86 -11.07 -9.21
CA LEU A 48 11.00 -10.57 -9.98
C LEU A 48 11.89 -11.68 -10.57
N GLY A 49 11.69 -12.94 -10.15
CA GLY A 49 12.52 -14.06 -10.60
C GLY A 49 13.96 -14.05 -10.05
N VAL A 50 14.23 -13.21 -9.04
CA VAL A 50 15.48 -13.25 -8.27
C VAL A 50 15.55 -14.49 -7.40
N LEU A 51 14.38 -15.00 -7.00
CA LEU A 51 14.21 -16.20 -6.22
C LEU A 51 13.20 -17.13 -6.92
N SER A 52 13.47 -18.43 -6.97
CA SER A 52 12.53 -19.42 -7.47
C SER A 52 11.59 -19.87 -6.35
N SER A 53 10.30 -20.00 -6.66
CA SER A 53 9.33 -20.69 -5.80
C SER A 53 9.59 -22.19 -5.83
N ASP A 54 9.15 -22.89 -4.78
CA ASP A 54 9.23 -24.36 -4.72
C ASP A 54 7.96 -24.98 -5.38
N ALA A 55 6.83 -24.25 -5.34
CA ALA A 55 5.59 -24.57 -6.05
C ALA A 55 4.84 -23.29 -6.41
N GLY A 56 3.78 -23.44 -7.22
CA GLY A 56 2.92 -22.34 -7.67
C GLY A 56 3.45 -21.60 -8.88
N THR A 57 2.68 -20.63 -9.35
CA THR A 57 2.95 -19.89 -10.59
C THR A 57 2.72 -18.39 -10.41
N VAL A 58 3.50 -17.59 -11.13
CA VAL A 58 3.28 -16.14 -11.28
C VAL A 58 2.94 -15.87 -12.74
N THR A 59 1.81 -15.18 -12.97
CA THR A 59 1.35 -14.84 -14.32
C THR A 59 1.19 -13.34 -14.50
N LEU A 60 1.39 -12.87 -15.72
CA LEU A 60 1.07 -11.50 -16.14
C LEU A 60 0.09 -11.60 -17.33
N GLN A 61 -1.08 -10.95 -17.23
CA GLN A 61 -2.14 -11.01 -18.23
C GLN A 61 -2.53 -12.47 -18.57
N GLY A 62 -2.62 -13.33 -17.54
CA GLY A 62 -2.97 -14.74 -17.68
C GLY A 62 -1.87 -15.64 -18.25
N SER A 63 -0.70 -15.11 -18.60
CA SER A 63 0.44 -15.87 -19.15
C SER A 63 1.56 -16.01 -18.11
N PRO A 64 2.23 -17.18 -18.00
CA PRO A 64 3.38 -17.35 -17.13
C PRO A 64 4.49 -16.35 -17.44
N ILE A 65 5.03 -15.72 -16.41
CA ILE A 65 6.05 -14.67 -16.57
C ILE A 65 7.39 -15.30 -16.99
N THR A 66 7.98 -14.77 -18.04
CA THR A 66 9.30 -15.15 -18.53
C THR A 66 10.40 -14.19 -18.02
N ALA A 67 11.66 -14.56 -18.22
CA ALA A 67 12.80 -13.65 -17.96
C ALA A 67 12.77 -12.39 -18.85
N ALA A 68 12.18 -12.48 -20.05
CA ALA A 68 12.01 -11.33 -20.94
C ALA A 68 10.97 -10.34 -20.41
N ASP A 69 9.87 -10.83 -19.83
CA ASP A 69 8.84 -9.99 -19.24
C ASP A 69 9.38 -9.23 -18.01
N ARG A 70 10.16 -9.91 -17.17
CA ARG A 70 10.77 -9.30 -15.98
C ARG A 70 11.74 -8.16 -16.28
N ARG A 71 12.32 -8.07 -17.48
CA ARG A 71 13.12 -6.92 -17.91
C ARG A 71 12.32 -5.63 -18.03
N ARG A 72 11.00 -5.75 -18.11
CA ARG A 72 10.06 -4.64 -18.19
C ARG A 72 9.43 -4.30 -16.83
N PHE A 73 9.92 -4.93 -15.75
CA PHE A 73 9.48 -4.64 -14.39
C PHE A 73 10.38 -3.59 -13.76
N GLY A 74 9.78 -2.70 -12.97
CA GLY A 74 10.48 -1.80 -12.09
C GLY A 74 10.56 -2.40 -10.69
N TYR A 75 11.73 -2.34 -10.10
CA TYR A 75 11.94 -2.83 -8.74
C TYR A 75 12.70 -1.83 -7.89
N MET A 76 12.18 -1.59 -6.72
CA MET A 76 12.86 -0.88 -5.66
C MET A 76 13.04 -1.82 -4.47
N PRO A 77 14.26 -2.26 -4.12
CA PRO A 77 14.52 -3.03 -2.91
C PRO A 77 14.44 -2.14 -1.65
N GLU A 78 14.18 -2.76 -0.49
CA GLU A 78 14.25 -2.09 0.81
C GLU A 78 15.64 -1.52 1.10
N GLU A 79 16.70 -2.29 0.77
CA GLU A 79 18.07 -1.84 0.90
C GLU A 79 18.46 -0.87 -0.23
N ARG A 80 19.21 0.16 0.12
CA ARG A 80 19.63 1.16 -0.87
C ARG A 80 20.70 0.58 -1.80
N GLY A 81 20.35 0.45 -3.08
CA GLY A 81 21.19 -0.13 -4.12
C GLY A 81 21.85 0.88 -5.07
N LEU A 82 21.78 2.19 -4.79
CA LEU A 82 22.35 3.22 -5.62
C LEU A 82 23.87 3.35 -5.39
N TYR A 83 24.62 3.69 -6.46
CA TYR A 83 26.07 3.93 -6.36
C TYR A 83 26.35 5.26 -5.62
N PRO A 84 26.99 5.23 -4.43
CA PRO A 84 27.04 6.40 -3.55
C PRO A 84 27.77 7.60 -4.18
N LYS A 85 28.86 7.36 -4.90
CA LYS A 85 29.72 8.40 -5.49
C LYS A 85 29.27 8.91 -6.85
N MET A 86 28.23 8.31 -7.43
CA MET A 86 27.68 8.72 -8.71
C MET A 86 26.70 9.88 -8.53
N LYS A 87 26.68 10.83 -9.46
CA LYS A 87 25.69 11.91 -9.45
C LYS A 87 24.29 11.36 -9.71
N VAL A 88 23.31 11.95 -9.06
CA VAL A 88 21.90 11.51 -9.13
C VAL A 88 21.43 11.39 -10.57
N LEU A 89 21.51 12.47 -11.37
CA LEU A 89 21.06 12.45 -12.76
C LEU A 89 21.80 11.43 -13.62
N GLU A 90 23.14 11.37 -13.49
CA GLU A 90 23.96 10.44 -14.26
C GLU A 90 23.55 8.98 -14.00
N GLN A 91 23.24 8.67 -12.75
CA GLN A 91 22.82 7.33 -12.36
C GLN A 91 21.45 6.96 -12.91
N ILE A 92 20.47 7.88 -12.84
CA ILE A 92 19.13 7.62 -13.39
C ILE A 92 19.18 7.49 -14.92
N ILE A 93 20.01 8.30 -15.61
CA ILE A 93 20.28 8.13 -17.05
C ILE A 93 20.91 6.76 -17.32
N TYR A 94 21.88 6.34 -16.51
CA TYR A 94 22.53 5.03 -16.65
C TYR A 94 21.52 3.89 -16.58
N PHE A 95 20.59 3.89 -15.61
CA PHE A 95 19.56 2.87 -15.53
C PHE A 95 18.61 2.89 -16.73
N ALA A 96 18.17 4.06 -17.20
CA ALA A 96 17.37 4.15 -18.42
C ALA A 96 18.09 3.54 -19.63
N ARG A 97 19.38 3.80 -19.77
CA ARG A 97 20.20 3.27 -20.86
C ARG A 97 20.41 1.76 -20.79
N LEU A 98 20.51 1.18 -19.60
CA LEU A 98 20.52 -0.30 -19.42
C LEU A 98 19.27 -0.97 -19.97
N HIS A 99 18.14 -0.24 -19.96
CA HIS A 99 16.87 -0.67 -20.55
C HIS A 99 16.70 -0.27 -22.02
N GLY A 100 17.79 0.12 -22.70
CA GLY A 100 17.80 0.36 -24.15
C GLY A 100 17.42 1.76 -24.60
N TRP A 101 17.26 2.72 -23.67
CA TRP A 101 16.92 4.10 -24.04
C TRP A 101 18.10 4.82 -24.69
N LYS A 102 17.82 5.64 -25.71
CA LYS A 102 18.83 6.54 -26.30
C LYS A 102 19.22 7.64 -25.31
N ALA A 103 20.47 8.11 -25.38
CA ALA A 103 21.03 9.03 -24.39
C ALA A 103 20.18 10.29 -24.16
N ASP A 104 19.73 10.95 -25.22
CA ASP A 104 18.95 12.19 -25.12
C ASP A 104 17.55 11.93 -24.51
N ALA A 105 16.88 10.87 -24.93
CA ALA A 105 15.59 10.47 -24.37
C ALA A 105 15.72 10.05 -22.90
N ALA A 106 16.77 9.30 -22.56
CA ALA A 106 17.07 8.91 -21.17
C ALA A 106 17.33 10.14 -20.29
N LYS A 107 18.13 11.11 -20.78
CA LYS A 107 18.40 12.35 -20.05
C LYS A 107 17.14 13.16 -19.81
N LYS A 108 16.34 13.38 -20.87
CA LYS A 108 15.08 14.13 -20.77
C LYS A 108 14.14 13.49 -19.72
N ASN A 109 13.86 12.19 -19.88
CA ASN A 109 12.96 11.48 -18.98
C ASN A 109 13.48 11.41 -17.54
N ALA A 110 14.80 11.21 -17.34
CA ALA A 110 15.41 11.20 -16.01
C ALA A 110 15.28 12.57 -15.32
N THR A 111 15.52 13.67 -16.07
CA THR A 111 15.39 15.04 -15.52
C THR A 111 13.95 15.31 -15.11
N GLU A 112 12.98 15.10 -16.01
CA GLU A 112 11.55 15.30 -15.73
C GLU A 112 11.08 14.47 -14.52
N LEU A 113 11.51 13.22 -14.41
CA LEU A 113 11.13 12.34 -13.29
C LEU A 113 11.75 12.81 -11.96
N LEU A 114 13.02 13.21 -11.97
CA LEU A 114 13.71 13.71 -10.78
C LEU A 114 13.09 15.04 -10.31
N GLU A 115 12.71 15.94 -11.22
CA GLU A 115 12.00 17.18 -10.90
C GLU A 115 10.64 16.88 -10.26
N ARG A 116 9.86 15.95 -10.82
CA ARG A 116 8.58 15.50 -10.25
C ARG A 116 8.73 14.89 -8.85
N LEU A 117 9.84 14.22 -8.58
CA LEU A 117 10.19 13.66 -7.27
C LEU A 117 10.82 14.70 -6.32
N GLY A 118 10.87 15.99 -6.71
CA GLY A 118 11.41 17.07 -5.88
C GLY A 118 12.95 17.03 -5.73
N LEU A 119 13.65 16.48 -6.72
CA LEU A 119 15.12 16.38 -6.76
C LEU A 119 15.75 17.27 -7.84
N GLY A 120 15.01 18.22 -8.42
CA GLY A 120 15.49 19.09 -9.51
C GLY A 120 16.71 19.92 -9.15
N GLU A 121 16.85 20.38 -7.92
CA GLU A 121 18.03 21.13 -7.44
C GLU A 121 19.21 20.22 -7.05
N ARG A 122 19.01 18.90 -7.04
CA ARG A 122 19.97 17.89 -6.58
C ARG A 122 20.56 17.02 -7.70
N LEU A 123 20.27 17.35 -8.96
CA LEU A 123 20.67 16.55 -10.12
C LEU A 123 22.16 16.26 -10.21
N ASN A 124 22.99 17.22 -9.77
CA ASN A 124 24.44 17.14 -9.82
C ASN A 124 25.09 16.70 -8.49
N ASP A 125 24.31 16.52 -7.44
CA ASP A 125 24.80 16.04 -6.16
C ASP A 125 25.11 14.54 -6.24
N THR A 126 26.10 14.07 -5.46
CA THR A 126 26.34 12.63 -5.32
C THR A 126 25.25 11.99 -4.45
N VAL A 127 24.94 10.73 -4.71
CA VAL A 127 23.90 10.03 -3.95
C VAL A 127 24.21 10.00 -2.45
N GLU A 128 25.47 9.82 -2.06
CA GLU A 128 25.88 9.81 -0.64
C GLU A 128 25.73 11.16 0.07
N SER A 129 25.71 12.27 -0.67
CA SER A 129 25.49 13.60 -0.11
C SER A 129 24.02 13.93 0.17
N LEU A 130 23.10 13.12 -0.33
CA LEU A 130 21.67 13.31 -0.15
C LEU A 130 21.21 12.87 1.24
N SER A 131 20.17 13.54 1.77
CA SER A 131 19.43 13.03 2.93
C SER A 131 18.80 11.66 2.63
N LEU A 132 18.48 10.90 3.67
CA LEU A 132 17.86 9.58 3.52
C LEU A 132 16.59 9.60 2.68
N GLY A 133 15.72 10.60 2.88
CA GLY A 133 14.50 10.77 2.10
C GLY A 133 14.78 11.13 0.63
N ASN A 134 15.82 11.90 0.35
CA ASN A 134 16.23 12.20 -1.03
C ASN A 134 16.81 10.97 -1.73
N GLN A 135 17.60 10.16 -1.02
CA GLN A 135 18.09 8.87 -1.54
C GLN A 135 16.94 7.93 -1.86
N GLN A 136 15.91 7.89 -1.01
CA GLN A 136 14.70 7.10 -1.23
C GLN A 136 13.98 7.54 -2.51
N ARG A 137 13.78 8.86 -2.70
CA ARG A 137 13.16 9.40 -3.92
C ARG A 137 14.00 9.12 -5.17
N ALA A 138 15.33 9.19 -5.07
CA ALA A 138 16.22 8.81 -6.18
C ALA A 138 16.13 7.32 -6.52
N GLN A 139 15.93 6.45 -5.53
CA GLN A 139 15.74 5.01 -5.73
C GLN A 139 14.39 4.71 -6.42
N ILE A 140 13.33 5.44 -6.07
CA ILE A 140 12.05 5.39 -6.77
C ILE A 140 12.22 5.83 -8.23
N ALA A 141 12.98 6.92 -8.49
CA ALA A 141 13.28 7.34 -9.84
C ALA A 141 13.99 6.25 -10.64
N ALA A 142 14.95 5.55 -10.04
CA ALA A 142 15.64 4.43 -10.69
C ALA A 142 14.69 3.29 -11.08
N ALA A 143 13.71 2.98 -10.23
CA ALA A 143 12.71 1.96 -10.51
C ALA A 143 11.71 2.36 -11.62
N LEU A 144 11.48 3.65 -11.82
CA LEU A 144 10.48 4.20 -12.75
C LEU A 144 11.04 4.64 -14.11
N VAL A 145 12.33 5.00 -14.18
CA VAL A 145 12.89 5.73 -15.32
C VAL A 145 12.78 5.02 -16.67
N HIS A 146 12.73 3.71 -16.67
CA HIS A 146 12.59 2.91 -17.90
C HIS A 146 11.14 2.64 -18.31
N ARG A 147 10.17 3.23 -17.57
CA ARG A 147 8.72 3.08 -17.78
C ARG A 147 8.26 1.61 -17.73
N PRO A 148 8.44 0.95 -16.59
CA PRO A 148 8.11 -0.47 -16.44
C PRO A 148 6.62 -0.76 -16.64
N GLU A 149 6.29 -1.98 -17.07
CA GLU A 149 4.91 -2.46 -17.19
C GLU A 149 4.32 -2.92 -15.85
N VAL A 150 5.16 -3.29 -14.90
CA VAL A 150 4.79 -3.67 -13.52
C VAL A 150 5.77 -3.00 -12.58
N LEU A 151 5.27 -2.46 -11.48
CA LEU A 151 6.11 -1.81 -10.47
C LEU A 151 6.01 -2.56 -9.14
N VAL A 152 7.15 -2.96 -8.58
CA VAL A 152 7.27 -3.64 -7.29
C VAL A 152 8.19 -2.83 -6.40
N LEU A 153 7.69 -2.34 -5.27
CA LEU A 153 8.41 -1.45 -4.37
C LEU A 153 8.44 -2.01 -2.95
N ASP A 154 9.62 -2.24 -2.41
CA ASP A 154 9.79 -2.71 -1.03
C ASP A 154 10.03 -1.52 -0.10
N GLU A 155 9.04 -1.21 0.76
CA GLU A 155 9.05 -0.09 1.73
C GLU A 155 9.33 1.31 1.10
N PRO A 156 8.63 1.74 0.02
CA PRO A 156 8.97 2.97 -0.71
C PRO A 156 8.81 4.26 0.09
N PHE A 157 8.01 4.25 1.15
CA PHE A 157 7.72 5.42 1.98
C PHE A 157 8.59 5.51 3.24
N SER A 158 9.46 4.53 3.46
CA SER A 158 10.33 4.49 4.65
C SER A 158 11.30 5.67 4.69
N GLY A 159 11.31 6.39 5.83
CA GLY A 159 12.21 7.51 6.05
C GLY A 159 11.87 8.78 5.28
N LEU A 160 10.68 8.89 4.71
CA LEU A 160 10.14 10.10 4.10
C LEU A 160 9.40 10.96 5.13
N ASP A 161 9.55 12.27 5.00
CA ASP A 161 8.68 13.23 5.69
C ASP A 161 7.30 13.31 4.99
N PRO A 162 6.28 13.91 5.63
CA PRO A 162 4.93 13.97 5.07
C PRO A 162 4.85 14.59 3.67
N ILE A 163 5.63 15.64 3.39
CA ILE A 163 5.66 16.31 2.09
C ILE A 163 6.27 15.40 1.01
N ALA A 164 7.34 14.69 1.36
CA ALA A 164 7.95 13.72 0.48
C ALA A 164 7.03 12.52 0.21
N VAL A 165 6.26 12.07 1.20
CA VAL A 165 5.23 11.03 1.02
C VAL A 165 4.19 11.47 -0.01
N GLU A 166 3.66 12.71 0.09
CA GLU A 166 2.69 13.24 -0.89
C GLU A 166 3.28 13.35 -2.29
N THR A 167 4.53 13.80 -2.41
CA THR A 167 5.24 13.88 -3.68
C THR A 167 5.37 12.51 -4.34
N VAL A 168 5.84 11.52 -3.60
CA VAL A 168 6.00 10.14 -4.08
C VAL A 168 4.64 9.53 -4.42
N GLN A 169 3.64 9.73 -3.55
CA GLN A 169 2.27 9.28 -3.80
C GLN A 169 1.74 9.78 -5.13
N SER A 170 1.83 11.10 -5.39
CA SER A 170 1.37 11.69 -6.66
C SER A 170 2.02 11.02 -7.86
N VAL A 171 3.33 10.81 -7.83
CA VAL A 171 4.07 10.16 -8.92
C VAL A 171 3.63 8.71 -9.12
N LEU A 172 3.43 7.93 -8.04
CA LEU A 172 3.01 6.53 -8.13
C LEU A 172 1.55 6.39 -8.55
N THR A 173 0.66 7.28 -8.09
CA THR A 173 -0.75 7.31 -8.49
C THR A 173 -0.90 7.61 -9.98
N ASP A 174 -0.18 8.62 -10.49
CA ASP A 174 -0.15 8.95 -11.92
C ASP A 174 0.39 7.77 -12.74
N TYR A 175 1.38 7.07 -12.18
CA TYR A 175 1.97 5.90 -12.82
C TYR A 175 0.97 4.75 -12.93
N ALA A 176 0.28 4.43 -11.83
CA ALA A 176 -0.78 3.43 -11.83
C ALA A 176 -1.92 3.81 -12.79
N ALA A 177 -2.36 5.07 -12.77
CA ALA A 177 -3.39 5.57 -13.68
C ALA A 177 -3.04 5.39 -15.17
N GLY A 178 -1.75 5.26 -15.50
CA GLY A 178 -1.27 4.85 -16.83
C GLY A 178 -1.51 3.38 -17.18
N GLY A 179 -2.09 2.58 -16.29
CA GLY A 179 -2.47 1.18 -16.50
C GLY A 179 -1.51 0.15 -15.88
N ALA A 180 -0.37 0.56 -15.32
CA ALA A 180 0.58 -0.36 -14.73
C ALA A 180 0.08 -0.86 -13.35
N PRO A 181 0.12 -2.18 -13.05
CA PRO A 181 -0.06 -2.69 -11.71
C PRO A 181 1.10 -2.27 -10.82
N VAL A 182 0.79 -1.72 -9.63
CA VAL A 182 1.76 -1.28 -8.63
C VAL A 182 1.58 -2.09 -7.35
N LEU A 183 2.59 -2.86 -6.97
CA LEU A 183 2.66 -3.57 -5.70
C LEU A 183 3.70 -2.90 -4.81
N PHE A 184 3.32 -2.47 -3.61
CA PHE A 184 4.30 -1.98 -2.66
C PHE A 184 4.10 -2.58 -1.27
N SER A 185 5.21 -2.90 -0.60
CA SER A 185 5.17 -3.30 0.80
C SER A 185 5.15 -2.09 1.72
N SER A 186 4.49 -2.23 2.85
CA SER A 186 4.63 -1.30 3.97
C SER A 186 4.28 -1.96 5.29
N HIS A 187 4.89 -1.46 6.36
CA HIS A 187 4.50 -1.72 7.74
C HIS A 187 3.74 -0.54 8.36
N GLN A 188 3.61 0.58 7.65
CA GLN A 188 2.89 1.80 8.05
C GLN A 188 1.46 1.74 7.50
N LEU A 189 0.53 1.24 8.34
CA LEU A 189 -0.85 0.98 7.92
C LEU A 189 -1.63 2.25 7.57
N ASP A 190 -1.32 3.37 8.18
CA ASP A 190 -1.90 4.68 7.90
C ASP A 190 -1.56 5.19 6.49
N ILE A 191 -0.33 4.98 6.04
CA ILE A 191 0.08 5.29 4.66
C ILE A 191 -0.66 4.38 3.68
N VAL A 192 -0.69 3.07 3.96
CA VAL A 192 -1.37 2.09 3.11
C VAL A 192 -2.85 2.41 3.01
N GLU A 193 -3.52 2.73 4.12
CA GLU A 193 -4.93 3.10 4.16
C GLU A 193 -5.28 4.29 3.29
N ARG A 194 -4.36 5.25 3.22
CA ARG A 194 -4.55 6.47 2.43
C ARG A 194 -4.27 6.27 0.94
N LEU A 195 -3.30 5.40 0.59
CA LEU A 195 -2.75 5.33 -0.76
C LEU A 195 -3.25 4.17 -1.62
N CYS A 196 -3.67 3.05 -1.00
CA CYS A 196 -4.00 1.85 -1.75
C CYS A 196 -5.43 1.81 -2.24
N ASP A 197 -5.62 1.24 -3.41
CA ASP A 197 -6.92 0.79 -3.91
C ASP A 197 -7.25 -0.59 -3.34
N ASP A 198 -6.25 -1.48 -3.34
CA ASP A 198 -6.33 -2.86 -2.89
C ASP A 198 -5.29 -3.16 -1.81
N LEU A 199 -5.58 -4.17 -1.02
CA LEU A 199 -4.75 -4.63 0.08
C LEU A 199 -4.57 -6.13 0.03
N VAL A 200 -3.37 -6.56 0.40
CA VAL A 200 -3.03 -7.96 0.63
C VAL A 200 -2.32 -8.05 1.99
N ILE A 201 -2.93 -8.75 2.93
CA ILE A 201 -2.39 -8.95 4.29
C ILE A 201 -1.76 -10.34 4.37
N ILE A 202 -0.47 -10.39 4.69
CA ILE A 202 0.28 -11.64 4.85
C ILE A 202 0.76 -11.80 6.30
N ALA A 203 0.55 -12.97 6.86
CA ALA A 203 1.09 -13.35 8.18
C ALA A 203 1.45 -14.84 8.21
N GLY A 204 2.61 -15.15 8.79
CA GLY A 204 3.11 -16.52 8.87
C GLY A 204 3.26 -17.22 7.51
N GLY A 205 3.57 -16.47 6.46
CA GLY A 205 3.72 -16.99 5.10
C GLY A 205 2.42 -17.25 4.34
N GLN A 206 1.26 -16.91 4.90
CA GLN A 206 -0.06 -17.12 4.29
C GLN A 206 -0.78 -15.79 4.09
N ILE A 207 -1.56 -15.69 3.00
CA ILE A 207 -2.48 -14.56 2.83
C ILE A 207 -3.64 -14.72 3.82
N ARG A 208 -3.84 -13.71 4.65
CA ARG A 208 -4.91 -13.66 5.64
C ARG A 208 -6.14 -12.94 5.13
N ALA A 209 -5.93 -11.88 4.36
CA ALA A 209 -6.99 -11.15 3.69
C ALA A 209 -6.47 -10.50 2.41
N SER A 210 -7.30 -10.39 1.40
CA SER A 210 -6.99 -9.66 0.16
C SER A 210 -8.29 -9.13 -0.46
N GLY A 211 -8.24 -7.94 -1.03
CA GLY A 211 -9.38 -7.30 -1.69
C GLY A 211 -9.23 -5.79 -1.72
N SER A 212 -10.25 -5.12 -2.24
CA SER A 212 -10.32 -3.66 -2.16
C SER A 212 -10.45 -3.19 -0.71
N ARG A 213 -10.04 -1.96 -0.46
CA ARG A 213 -10.17 -1.32 0.85
C ARG A 213 -11.60 -1.39 1.40
N ASP A 214 -12.57 -1.16 0.52
CA ASP A 214 -13.99 -1.13 0.91
C ASP A 214 -14.53 -2.54 1.17
N GLU A 215 -14.18 -3.53 0.36
CA GLU A 215 -14.51 -4.94 0.60
C GLU A 215 -13.94 -5.44 1.94
N LEU A 216 -12.68 -5.11 2.24
CA LEU A 216 -12.07 -5.52 3.51
C LEU A 216 -12.73 -4.83 4.71
N ARG A 217 -13.11 -3.55 4.58
CA ARG A 217 -13.87 -2.85 5.60
C ARG A 217 -15.28 -3.40 5.78
N GLU A 218 -15.92 -3.85 4.70
CA GLU A 218 -17.23 -4.46 4.77
C GLU A 218 -17.19 -5.86 5.41
N ALA A 219 -16.17 -6.66 5.03
CA ALA A 219 -15.99 -8.03 5.56
C ALA A 219 -15.57 -8.08 7.03
N HIS A 220 -14.73 -7.11 7.46
CA HIS A 220 -14.16 -7.02 8.81
C HIS A 220 -14.65 -5.77 9.55
N GLY A 221 -15.67 -5.10 9.01
CA GLY A 221 -16.17 -3.86 9.55
C GLY A 221 -16.88 -4.06 10.88
N SER A 222 -16.69 -3.08 11.76
CA SER A 222 -17.40 -3.00 13.04
C SER A 222 -18.93 -3.00 12.83
N THR A 223 -19.66 -3.72 13.67
CA THR A 223 -21.12 -3.59 13.79
C THR A 223 -21.53 -2.34 14.52
N ARG A 224 -20.57 -1.51 14.95
CA ARG A 224 -20.75 -0.31 15.75
C ARG A 224 -21.10 0.89 14.92
N TYR A 225 -21.71 1.84 15.56
CA TYR A 225 -22.13 3.11 14.99
C TYR A 225 -21.55 4.25 15.80
N GLU A 226 -21.21 5.33 15.12
CA GLU A 226 -20.76 6.58 15.72
C GLU A 226 -21.88 7.62 15.61
N LEU A 227 -22.07 8.34 16.69
CA LEU A 227 -22.93 9.51 16.75
C LEU A 227 -22.12 10.69 17.30
N LEU A 228 -22.21 11.83 16.64
CA LEU A 228 -21.69 13.10 17.14
C LEU A 228 -22.81 14.14 17.09
N LEU A 229 -23.09 14.72 18.26
CA LEU A 229 -24.11 15.76 18.45
C LEU A 229 -23.46 17.05 18.94
N ASN A 230 -24.06 18.19 18.61
CA ASN A 230 -23.90 19.41 19.39
C ASN A 230 -24.80 19.32 20.63
N GLY A 231 -24.34 18.62 21.67
CA GLY A 231 -25.14 18.37 22.89
C GLY A 231 -24.61 17.13 23.63
N ASP A 232 -25.40 16.64 24.57
CA ASP A 232 -25.06 15.43 25.33
C ASP A 232 -25.74 14.19 24.70
N ALA A 233 -24.92 13.17 24.37
CA ALA A 233 -25.40 11.89 23.86
C ALA A 233 -25.72 10.85 24.97
N GLY A 234 -25.64 11.23 26.24
CA GLY A 234 -25.85 10.32 27.41
C GLY A 234 -27.18 9.59 27.41
N TRP A 235 -28.21 10.14 26.77
CA TRP A 235 -29.53 9.52 26.59
C TRP A 235 -29.51 8.21 25.82
N LEU A 236 -28.43 7.94 25.03
CA LEU A 236 -28.25 6.67 24.32
C LEU A 236 -28.22 5.45 25.23
N ARG A 237 -27.77 5.60 26.48
CA ARG A 237 -27.70 4.52 27.47
C ARG A 237 -29.08 4.00 27.88
N GLU A 238 -30.12 4.81 27.69
CA GLU A 238 -31.49 4.48 28.04
C GLU A 238 -32.30 3.95 26.84
N GLN A 239 -31.67 3.90 25.64
CA GLN A 239 -32.37 3.44 24.44
C GLN A 239 -32.44 1.90 24.40
N PRO A 240 -33.63 1.31 24.17
CA PRO A 240 -33.78 -0.14 24.03
C PRO A 240 -32.99 -0.68 22.83
N GLY A 241 -32.29 -1.80 23.00
CA GLY A 241 -31.53 -2.46 21.96
C GLY A 241 -30.25 -1.73 21.56
N ILE A 242 -29.73 -0.85 22.44
CA ILE A 242 -28.46 -0.12 22.23
C ILE A 242 -27.50 -0.46 23.37
N SER A 243 -26.29 -0.82 22.97
CA SER A 243 -25.13 -1.01 23.85
C SER A 243 -24.09 0.07 23.58
N VAL A 244 -23.94 1.03 24.50
CA VAL A 244 -22.93 2.08 24.36
C VAL A 244 -21.57 1.52 24.71
N ILE A 245 -20.60 1.64 23.77
CA ILE A 245 -19.23 1.12 23.88
C ILE A 245 -18.29 2.20 24.39
N ASP A 246 -18.41 3.42 23.82
CA ASP A 246 -17.63 4.58 24.21
C ASP A 246 -18.51 5.83 24.22
N PHE A 247 -18.18 6.79 25.10
CA PHE A 247 -18.98 7.97 25.29
C PHE A 247 -18.14 9.14 25.86
N ASP A 248 -18.21 10.27 25.15
CA ASP A 248 -17.60 11.53 25.61
C ASP A 248 -18.46 12.73 25.19
N GLY A 249 -19.31 13.21 26.10
CA GLY A 249 -20.20 14.35 25.89
C GLY A 249 -21.15 14.14 24.71
N GLY A 250 -20.90 14.83 23.61
CA GLY A 250 -21.67 14.72 22.38
C GLY A 250 -21.28 13.56 21.47
N TYR A 251 -20.17 12.89 21.74
CA TYR A 251 -19.70 11.74 20.98
C TYR A 251 -20.09 10.43 21.65
N ALA A 252 -20.57 9.47 20.86
CA ALA A 252 -20.83 8.11 21.32
C ALA A 252 -20.57 7.07 20.25
N VAL A 253 -20.01 5.92 20.66
CA VAL A 253 -19.94 4.69 19.88
C VAL A 253 -20.86 3.66 20.50
N PHE A 254 -21.68 3.02 19.70
CA PHE A 254 -22.68 2.07 20.18
C PHE A 254 -22.92 0.92 19.19
N GLU A 255 -23.38 -0.19 19.71
CA GLU A 255 -23.94 -1.31 18.95
C GLU A 255 -25.47 -1.26 19.02
N ALA A 256 -26.10 -1.64 17.91
CA ALA A 256 -27.56 -1.72 17.84
C ALA A 256 -27.97 -3.15 17.48
N ASP A 257 -28.90 -3.73 18.26
CA ASP A 257 -29.37 -5.11 18.09
C ASP A 257 -30.13 -5.32 16.77
N SER A 258 -30.67 -4.24 16.20
CA SER A 258 -31.44 -4.28 14.97
C SER A 258 -31.33 -2.99 14.15
N ALA A 259 -31.72 -3.06 12.87
CA ALA A 259 -31.82 -1.89 12.01
C ALA A 259 -32.86 -0.88 12.52
N GLU A 260 -33.93 -1.37 13.16
CA GLU A 260 -35.01 -0.57 13.77
C GLU A 260 -34.45 0.22 14.96
N ALA A 261 -33.71 -0.42 15.88
CA ALA A 261 -33.08 0.24 17.02
C ALA A 261 -32.14 1.36 16.55
N ARG A 262 -31.30 1.10 15.53
CA ARG A 262 -30.45 2.11 14.92
C ARG A 262 -31.22 3.30 14.35
N GLN A 263 -32.36 3.04 13.66
CA GLN A 263 -33.22 4.11 13.13
C GLN A 263 -33.88 4.93 14.22
N GLN A 264 -34.22 4.30 15.34
CA GLN A 264 -34.77 4.99 16.53
C GLN A 264 -33.73 5.93 17.14
N VAL A 265 -32.46 5.48 17.24
CA VAL A 265 -31.36 6.34 17.69
C VAL A 265 -31.22 7.58 16.81
N LEU A 266 -31.22 7.43 15.48
CA LEU A 266 -31.11 8.57 14.58
C LEU A 266 -32.27 9.56 14.76
N ARG A 267 -33.49 9.08 14.89
CA ARG A 267 -34.69 9.94 15.15
C ARG A 267 -34.58 10.65 16.49
N ALA A 268 -34.16 9.93 17.54
CA ALA A 268 -33.96 10.50 18.85
C ALA A 268 -32.82 11.55 18.83
N ALA A 269 -31.75 11.27 18.14
CA ALA A 269 -30.62 12.20 17.99
C ALA A 269 -31.07 13.55 17.41
N VAL A 270 -31.86 13.53 16.32
CA VAL A 270 -32.41 14.74 15.71
C VAL A 270 -33.35 15.50 16.65
N ALA A 271 -34.04 14.80 17.55
CA ALA A 271 -34.93 15.41 18.56
C ALA A 271 -34.17 16.01 19.74
N HIS A 272 -32.98 15.50 20.08
CA HIS A 272 -32.16 15.95 21.22
C HIS A 272 -31.18 17.08 20.87
N GLY A 273 -30.86 17.30 19.59
CA GLY A 273 -29.93 18.35 19.17
C GLY A 273 -29.51 18.28 17.72
N ASP A 274 -28.55 19.12 17.37
CA ASP A 274 -27.98 19.14 16.02
C ASP A 274 -27.04 17.95 15.84
N VAL A 275 -27.41 17.04 14.93
CA VAL A 275 -26.57 15.89 14.55
C VAL A 275 -25.46 16.37 13.62
N VAL A 276 -24.21 16.26 14.09
CA VAL A 276 -23.02 16.58 13.31
C VAL A 276 -22.65 15.41 12.39
N SER A 277 -22.67 14.18 12.93
CA SER A 277 -22.45 12.97 12.15
C SER A 277 -23.18 11.77 12.77
N PHE A 278 -23.62 10.85 11.91
CA PHE A 278 -24.18 9.55 12.26
C PHE A 278 -23.81 8.55 11.18
N GLY A 279 -23.11 7.49 11.55
CA GLY A 279 -22.68 6.48 10.59
C GLY A 279 -22.17 5.21 11.26
N ARG A 280 -21.78 4.24 10.44
CA ARG A 280 -20.98 3.11 10.95
C ARG A 280 -19.61 3.60 11.39
N GLU A 281 -19.12 3.08 12.52
CA GLU A 281 -17.74 3.26 12.93
C GLU A 281 -16.79 2.82 11.80
N ARG A 282 -15.89 3.71 11.41
CA ARG A 282 -14.94 3.40 10.35
C ARG A 282 -13.84 2.54 10.92
N THR A 283 -13.95 1.22 10.70
CA THR A 283 -12.87 0.30 11.02
C THR A 283 -11.61 0.69 10.25
N THR A 284 -10.54 0.95 10.98
CA THR A 284 -9.24 1.27 10.40
C THR A 284 -8.56 0.01 9.88
N LEU A 285 -7.64 0.16 8.91
CA LEU A 285 -6.83 -0.97 8.46
C LEU A 285 -5.98 -1.57 9.59
N ALA A 286 -5.61 -0.76 10.59
CA ALA A 286 -4.88 -1.24 11.77
C ALA A 286 -5.71 -2.21 12.61
N GLU A 287 -7.01 -1.99 12.73
CA GLU A 287 -7.94 -2.88 13.42
C GLU A 287 -8.17 -4.16 12.63
N ILE A 288 -8.42 -4.05 11.32
CA ILE A 288 -8.55 -5.21 10.42
C ILE A 288 -7.28 -6.05 10.48
N PHE A 289 -6.11 -5.42 10.39
CA PHE A 289 -4.83 -6.11 10.49
C PHE A 289 -4.67 -6.86 11.81
N LYS A 290 -5.01 -6.24 12.94
CA LYS A 290 -4.96 -6.90 14.25
C LYS A 290 -5.92 -8.08 14.37
N GLU A 291 -7.08 -8.01 13.74
CA GLU A 291 -8.08 -9.08 13.74
C GLU A 291 -7.60 -10.29 12.92
N VAL A 292 -7.14 -10.06 11.68
CA VAL A 292 -6.80 -11.17 10.75
C VAL A 292 -5.44 -11.81 11.00
N VAL A 293 -4.57 -11.15 11.78
CA VAL A 293 -3.20 -11.62 12.09
C VAL A 293 -3.13 -12.34 13.44
N ARG A 294 -4.18 -12.23 14.25
CA ARG A 294 -4.30 -13.03 15.49
C ARG A 294 -4.50 -14.51 15.16
#